data_888b23263e7dbae57605f7c47c62108b
#
_entry.id   888b23263e7dbae57605f7c47c62108b
#
_cell.length_a   1.000
_cell.length_b   1.000
_cell.length_c   1.000
_cell.angle_alpha   90.00
_cell.angle_beta   90.00
_cell.angle_gamma   90.00
#
_symmetry.space_group_name_H-M   'P 1'
#
loop_
_entity.id
_entity.type
_entity.pdbx_description
1 polymer ?
#
loop_
_entity_poly.entity_id
_entity_poly.type
_entity_poly.pdbx_seq_one_letter_code
_entity_poly.pdbx_strand_id
1 'polypeptide(L)'
;MGKYFGTDGVRGEANVELTPELAFKLGRFGGYVLSQHATEAPKVFVGRDTRISGQMLEAALIAGLLSVGIHVYKLGVLATPAVAYLVKTEGASAGVMISASHNPALDNGIKFFGGDGFKLDDEKEAEIEALLDASEDTLPRPSAEGLGTVVDYPEGLRKYEAYLVSTGTALEGMKVALDTANGAASTSARQIFADLGAQITVIGETPDGLNINLNVGSTHPEALQELVKESQSAIGLAFDGDSDRLIAVDENGEIVDGDKIMYIIGKYLSEKGQLAQNTIVTTVMSNLGFHKALDREGINKAVTAVGDRYVVEEMRKSGYNLGGEQSGH
;
A
#
# COMPACT_ATOMS: atom_id res chain seq x y z
N MET A 1 15.47 13.69 -0.47
CA MET A 1 15.00 12.92 -1.62
C MET A 1 16.21 12.48 -2.41
N GLY A 2 16.26 11.19 -2.73
CA GLY A 2 17.29 10.61 -3.55
C GLY A 2 17.16 10.98 -5.02
N LYS A 3 18.06 10.46 -5.83
CA LYS A 3 18.06 10.63 -7.30
C LYS A 3 17.00 9.77 -7.99
N TYR A 4 16.78 8.55 -7.47
CA TYR A 4 15.81 7.58 -7.99
C TYR A 4 14.63 7.40 -7.06
N PHE A 5 14.86 7.36 -5.74
CA PHE A 5 13.82 7.22 -4.75
C PHE A 5 13.15 8.55 -4.44
N GLY A 6 11.83 8.59 -4.66
CA GLY A 6 10.93 9.64 -4.16
C GLY A 6 10.42 9.33 -2.75
N THR A 7 9.35 9.98 -2.33
CA THR A 7 8.71 9.72 -1.02
C THR A 7 8.05 8.34 -0.94
N ASP A 8 7.81 7.68 -2.09
CA ASP A 8 7.07 6.41 -2.18
C ASP A 8 7.67 5.46 -3.23
N GLY A 9 8.97 5.19 -3.09
CA GLY A 9 9.72 4.33 -3.99
C GLY A 9 10.18 5.01 -5.28
N VAL A 10 10.53 4.21 -6.29
CA VAL A 10 10.96 4.66 -7.62
C VAL A 10 9.75 4.66 -8.55
N ARG A 11 9.39 5.80 -9.11
CA ARG A 11 8.22 5.97 -10.01
C ARG A 11 8.62 6.61 -11.32
N GLY A 12 7.85 6.33 -12.37
CA GLY A 12 8.00 6.96 -13.67
C GLY A 12 7.06 6.37 -14.72
N GLU A 13 7.07 6.96 -15.91
CA GLU A 13 6.38 6.41 -17.06
C GLU A 13 6.97 5.03 -17.40
N ALA A 14 6.09 4.01 -17.41
CA ALA A 14 6.51 2.62 -17.57
C ALA A 14 7.13 2.39 -18.95
N ASN A 15 8.27 1.69 -18.99
CA ASN A 15 9.07 1.41 -20.17
C ASN A 15 9.70 2.65 -20.84
N VAL A 16 9.64 3.81 -20.21
CA VAL A 16 10.30 5.07 -20.65
C VAL A 16 11.31 5.51 -19.59
N GLU A 17 10.82 5.86 -18.40
CA GLU A 17 11.65 6.23 -17.25
C GLU A 17 11.88 5.02 -16.33
N LEU A 18 10.81 4.29 -16.00
CA LEU A 18 10.87 3.03 -15.25
C LEU A 18 10.98 1.86 -16.22
N THR A 19 12.19 1.60 -16.70
CA THR A 19 12.46 0.55 -17.69
C THR A 19 12.68 -0.83 -17.06
N PRO A 20 12.57 -1.93 -17.83
CA PRO A 20 12.92 -3.28 -17.36
C PRO A 20 14.35 -3.38 -16.84
N GLU A 21 15.30 -2.66 -17.46
CA GLU A 21 16.69 -2.65 -17.03
C GLU A 21 16.84 -2.00 -15.65
N LEU A 22 16.13 -0.92 -15.39
CA LEU A 22 16.09 -0.28 -14.08
C LEU A 22 15.42 -1.21 -13.05
N ALA A 23 14.30 -1.85 -13.39
CA ALA A 23 13.63 -2.82 -12.53
C ALA A 23 14.53 -4.01 -12.18
N PHE A 24 15.29 -4.55 -13.15
CA PHE A 24 16.30 -5.58 -12.91
C PHE A 24 17.37 -5.10 -11.92
N LYS A 25 17.92 -3.91 -12.12
CA LYS A 25 18.93 -3.34 -11.22
C LYS A 25 18.38 -3.10 -9.82
N LEU A 26 17.16 -2.57 -9.71
CA LEU A 26 16.49 -2.40 -8.42
C LEU A 26 16.29 -3.74 -7.70
N GLY A 27 15.89 -4.79 -8.40
CA GLY A 27 15.81 -6.14 -7.85
C GLY A 27 17.17 -6.66 -7.38
N ARG A 28 18.20 -6.51 -8.19
CA ARG A 28 19.56 -6.99 -7.90
C ARG A 28 20.18 -6.24 -6.72
N PHE A 29 20.20 -4.91 -6.77
CA PHE A 29 20.85 -4.07 -5.77
C PHE A 29 20.02 -3.95 -4.49
N GLY A 30 18.71 -3.70 -4.63
CA GLY A 30 17.79 -3.65 -3.48
C GLY A 30 17.72 -4.99 -2.76
N GLY A 31 17.61 -6.09 -3.50
CA GLY A 31 17.63 -7.42 -2.93
C GLY A 31 18.92 -7.72 -2.16
N TYR A 32 20.07 -7.37 -2.72
CA TYR A 32 21.36 -7.54 -2.05
C TYR A 32 21.43 -6.75 -0.74
N VAL A 33 21.13 -5.43 -0.79
CA VAL A 33 21.17 -4.56 0.39
C VAL A 33 20.25 -5.05 1.49
N LEU A 34 19.03 -5.46 1.14
CA LEU A 34 18.02 -5.89 2.13
C LEU A 34 18.24 -7.30 2.67
N SER A 35 19.08 -8.10 2.02
CA SER A 35 19.40 -9.47 2.46
C SER A 35 20.74 -9.61 3.18
N GLN A 36 21.54 -8.57 3.30
CA GLN A 36 22.90 -8.63 3.89
C GLN A 36 22.94 -9.19 5.31
N HIS A 37 21.86 -9.01 6.08
CA HIS A 37 21.77 -9.48 7.47
C HIS A 37 20.85 -10.68 7.65
N ALA A 38 20.42 -11.30 6.55
CA ALA A 38 19.60 -12.52 6.62
C ALA A 38 20.43 -13.68 7.20
N THR A 39 19.91 -14.35 8.23
CA THR A 39 20.54 -15.51 8.88
C THR A 39 20.20 -16.82 8.18
N GLU A 40 19.18 -16.80 7.33
CA GLU A 40 18.71 -17.90 6.50
C GLU A 40 18.72 -17.49 5.03
N ALA A 41 18.39 -18.41 4.13
CA ALA A 41 18.23 -18.11 2.72
C ALA A 41 17.21 -16.96 2.53
N PRO A 42 17.63 -15.81 1.96
CA PRO A 42 16.78 -14.64 1.95
C PRO A 42 15.54 -14.84 1.09
N LYS A 43 14.40 -14.48 1.65
CA LYS A 43 13.08 -14.59 1.05
C LYS A 43 12.49 -13.19 0.81
N VAL A 44 12.00 -12.92 -0.39
CA VAL A 44 11.35 -11.64 -0.76
C VAL A 44 9.96 -11.91 -1.33
N PHE A 45 8.97 -11.21 -0.83
CA PHE A 45 7.64 -11.17 -1.42
C PHE A 45 7.56 -10.10 -2.51
N VAL A 46 6.92 -10.45 -3.64
CA VAL A 46 6.69 -9.50 -4.74
C VAL A 46 5.21 -9.51 -5.10
N GLY A 47 4.58 -8.35 -4.95
CA GLY A 47 3.21 -8.09 -5.33
C GLY A 47 3.10 -6.96 -6.35
N ARG A 48 1.95 -6.82 -7.00
CA ARG A 48 1.68 -5.76 -7.95
C ARG A 48 0.20 -5.36 -7.96
N ASP A 49 -0.08 -4.21 -8.55
CA ASP A 49 -1.44 -3.83 -8.90
C ASP A 49 -1.85 -4.40 -10.28
N THR A 50 -2.94 -3.90 -10.82
CA THR A 50 -3.54 -4.41 -12.06
C THR A 50 -2.93 -3.84 -13.34
N ARG A 51 -1.99 -2.88 -13.28
CA ARG A 51 -1.38 -2.23 -14.45
C ARG A 51 -0.77 -3.27 -15.39
N ILE A 52 -0.98 -3.09 -16.69
CA ILE A 52 -0.42 -3.99 -17.71
C ILE A 52 1.11 -4.05 -17.66
N SER A 53 1.76 -2.91 -17.39
CA SER A 53 3.22 -2.81 -17.24
C SER A 53 3.78 -3.58 -16.03
N GLY A 54 2.92 -3.91 -15.04
CA GLY A 54 3.31 -4.63 -13.84
C GLY A 54 3.95 -5.97 -14.13
N GLN A 55 3.44 -6.73 -15.12
CA GLN A 55 4.00 -8.04 -15.47
C GLN A 55 5.43 -7.96 -16.01
N MET A 56 5.69 -6.96 -16.84
CA MET A 56 7.03 -6.73 -17.41
C MET A 56 8.04 -6.34 -16.33
N LEU A 57 7.64 -5.39 -15.46
CA LEU A 57 8.49 -4.93 -14.36
C LEU A 57 8.72 -6.02 -13.31
N GLU A 58 7.69 -6.82 -12.99
CA GLU A 58 7.78 -7.96 -12.08
C GLU A 58 8.81 -8.98 -12.59
N ALA A 59 8.73 -9.36 -13.87
CA ALA A 59 9.66 -10.32 -14.45
C ALA A 59 11.11 -9.84 -14.40
N ALA A 60 11.36 -8.58 -14.72
CA ALA A 60 12.68 -7.97 -14.68
C ALA A 60 13.23 -7.85 -13.25
N LEU A 61 12.43 -7.36 -12.30
CA LEU A 61 12.77 -7.25 -10.89
C LEU A 61 13.12 -8.63 -10.30
N ILE A 62 12.30 -9.65 -10.57
CA ILE A 62 12.52 -11.02 -10.10
C ILE A 62 13.84 -11.55 -10.65
N ALA A 63 14.14 -11.38 -11.93
CA ALA A 63 15.42 -11.80 -12.48
C ALA A 63 16.60 -11.16 -11.74
N GLY A 64 16.48 -9.90 -11.35
CA GLY A 64 17.48 -9.20 -10.53
C GLY A 64 17.64 -9.85 -9.14
N LEU A 65 16.55 -10.11 -8.43
CA LEU A 65 16.54 -10.78 -7.12
C LEU A 65 17.18 -12.17 -7.19
N LEU A 66 16.76 -13.01 -8.14
CA LEU A 66 17.29 -14.36 -8.31
C LEU A 66 18.79 -14.35 -8.59
N SER A 67 19.30 -13.33 -9.31
CA SER A 67 20.73 -13.20 -9.70
C SER A 67 21.66 -12.97 -8.53
N VAL A 68 21.15 -12.65 -7.33
CA VAL A 68 21.91 -12.51 -6.08
C VAL A 68 21.54 -13.56 -5.03
N GLY A 69 20.85 -14.62 -5.44
CA GLY A 69 20.55 -15.77 -4.58
C GLY A 69 19.30 -15.64 -3.73
N ILE A 70 18.43 -14.67 -4.03
CA ILE A 70 17.19 -14.45 -3.25
C ILE A 70 16.04 -15.30 -3.78
N HIS A 71 15.34 -15.97 -2.86
CA HIS A 71 14.12 -16.69 -3.19
C HIS A 71 12.92 -15.74 -3.23
N VAL A 72 12.18 -15.77 -4.32
CA VAL A 72 11.03 -14.89 -4.55
C VAL A 72 9.72 -15.65 -4.41
N TYR A 73 8.82 -15.09 -3.64
CA TYR A 73 7.44 -15.54 -3.50
C TYR A 73 6.51 -14.53 -4.18
N LYS A 74 5.96 -14.91 -5.33
CA LYS A 74 5.04 -14.07 -6.11
C LYS A 74 3.67 -14.08 -5.49
N LEU A 75 3.21 -12.91 -5.08
CA LEU A 75 1.89 -12.71 -4.47
C LEU A 75 0.79 -12.48 -5.51
N GLY A 76 1.18 -12.09 -6.75
CA GLY A 76 0.23 -11.68 -7.77
C GLY A 76 -0.34 -10.28 -7.54
N VAL A 77 -1.61 -10.08 -7.88
CA VAL A 77 -2.30 -8.81 -7.67
C VAL A 77 -2.90 -8.78 -6.27
N LEU A 78 -2.46 -7.81 -5.46
CA LEU A 78 -2.97 -7.58 -4.10
C LEU A 78 -2.67 -6.15 -3.64
N ALA A 79 -3.31 -5.72 -2.54
CA ALA A 79 -3.12 -4.40 -1.95
C ALA A 79 -1.69 -4.19 -1.40
N THR A 80 -1.17 -2.97 -1.48
CA THR A 80 0.13 -2.59 -0.92
C THR A 80 0.29 -2.98 0.56
N PRO A 81 -0.69 -2.71 1.46
CA PRO A 81 -0.56 -3.12 2.86
C PRO A 81 -0.50 -4.65 3.06
N ALA A 82 -0.98 -5.45 2.11
CA ALA A 82 -0.84 -6.90 2.16
C ALA A 82 0.62 -7.35 2.06
N VAL A 83 1.42 -6.68 1.21
CA VAL A 83 2.86 -6.97 1.10
C VAL A 83 3.56 -6.71 2.44
N ALA A 84 3.32 -5.53 3.03
CA ALA A 84 3.89 -5.15 4.33
C ALA A 84 3.50 -6.14 5.45
N TYR A 85 2.22 -6.52 5.50
CA TYR A 85 1.70 -7.50 6.46
C TYR A 85 2.38 -8.85 6.32
N LEU A 86 2.45 -9.39 5.09
CA LEU A 86 3.04 -10.70 4.83
C LEU A 86 4.54 -10.73 5.09
N VAL A 87 5.27 -9.67 4.76
CA VAL A 87 6.70 -9.57 5.10
C VAL A 87 6.91 -9.79 6.58
N LYS A 88 6.17 -9.06 7.40
CA LYS A 88 6.29 -9.12 8.86
C LYS A 88 5.83 -10.46 9.44
N THR A 89 4.67 -10.97 9.00
CA THR A 89 4.05 -12.18 9.59
C THR A 89 4.68 -13.48 9.13
N GLU A 90 5.22 -13.52 7.92
CA GLU A 90 5.88 -14.69 7.34
C GLU A 90 7.42 -14.65 7.48
N GLY A 91 7.97 -13.63 8.14
CA GLY A 91 9.42 -13.51 8.39
C GLY A 91 10.24 -13.41 7.10
N ALA A 92 9.79 -12.63 6.11
CA ALA A 92 10.58 -12.38 4.92
C ALA A 92 11.66 -11.33 5.17
N SER A 93 12.75 -11.38 4.39
CA SER A 93 13.83 -10.38 4.47
C SER A 93 13.39 -9.02 3.94
N ALA A 94 12.48 -9.02 2.96
CA ALA A 94 11.93 -7.81 2.35
C ALA A 94 10.62 -8.11 1.60
N GLY A 95 9.94 -7.04 1.19
CA GLY A 95 8.83 -7.07 0.26
C GLY A 95 8.97 -6.01 -0.82
N VAL A 96 8.37 -6.26 -1.96
CA VAL A 96 8.31 -5.30 -3.06
C VAL A 96 6.88 -5.21 -3.57
N MET A 97 6.38 -3.99 -3.71
CA MET A 97 5.13 -3.70 -4.39
C MET A 97 5.39 -2.94 -5.68
N ILE A 98 4.83 -3.43 -6.78
CA ILE A 98 4.90 -2.79 -8.10
C ILE A 98 3.59 -2.07 -8.35
N SER A 99 3.59 -0.76 -8.13
CA SER A 99 2.44 0.12 -8.27
C SER A 99 2.85 1.59 -8.30
N ALA A 100 2.07 2.42 -8.99
CA ALA A 100 2.11 3.88 -8.88
C ALA A 100 0.85 4.44 -8.19
N SER A 101 0.20 3.67 -7.30
CA SER A 101 -0.93 4.08 -6.48
C SER A 101 -2.06 4.70 -7.31
N HIS A 102 -2.39 5.97 -7.10
CA HIS A 102 -3.49 6.69 -7.75
C HIS A 102 -3.14 7.28 -9.14
N ASN A 103 -1.91 7.11 -9.62
CA ASN A 103 -1.52 7.61 -10.94
C ASN A 103 -2.26 6.86 -12.07
N PRO A 104 -2.35 7.44 -13.27
CA PRO A 104 -2.86 6.76 -14.47
C PRO A 104 -2.07 5.48 -14.82
N ALA A 105 -2.66 4.61 -15.64
CA ALA A 105 -2.04 3.33 -16.05
C ALA A 105 -0.71 3.46 -16.80
N LEU A 106 -0.42 4.64 -17.36
CA LEU A 106 0.83 4.94 -18.04
C LEU A 106 2.04 4.87 -17.09
N ASP A 107 1.85 5.31 -15.85
CA ASP A 107 2.87 5.29 -14.81
C ASP A 107 2.92 3.94 -14.11
N ASN A 108 4.10 3.62 -13.54
CA ASN A 108 4.24 2.54 -12.56
C ASN A 108 5.31 2.91 -11.52
N GLY A 109 5.47 2.07 -10.51
CA GLY A 109 6.42 2.30 -9.43
C GLY A 109 6.92 0.99 -8.82
N ILE A 110 8.01 1.08 -8.09
CA ILE A 110 8.58 -0.03 -7.32
C ILE A 110 8.85 0.47 -5.91
N LYS A 111 8.12 -0.07 -4.94
CA LYS A 111 8.18 0.26 -3.51
C LYS A 111 8.81 -0.90 -2.76
N PHE A 112 9.76 -0.61 -1.87
CA PHE A 112 10.40 -1.62 -1.05
C PHE A 112 9.95 -1.53 0.41
N PHE A 113 9.82 -2.70 1.04
CA PHE A 113 9.54 -2.86 2.47
C PHE A 113 10.65 -3.68 3.11
N GLY A 114 11.18 -3.22 4.24
CA GLY A 114 12.12 -3.98 5.05
C GLY A 114 11.46 -5.18 5.74
N GLY A 115 12.26 -6.06 6.32
CA GLY A 115 11.78 -7.24 7.05
C GLY A 115 10.84 -6.94 8.23
N ASP A 116 10.79 -5.70 8.67
CA ASP A 116 9.86 -5.20 9.69
C ASP A 116 8.47 -4.79 9.12
N GLY A 117 8.31 -4.84 7.79
CA GLY A 117 7.09 -4.47 7.08
C GLY A 117 6.90 -2.97 6.87
N PHE A 118 7.92 -2.14 7.13
CA PHE A 118 7.88 -0.70 6.88
C PHE A 118 8.64 -0.33 5.62
N LYS A 119 8.32 0.83 5.04
CA LYS A 119 9.10 1.42 3.93
C LYS A 119 10.56 1.61 4.35
N LEU A 120 11.47 1.58 3.37
CA LEU A 120 12.89 1.75 3.64
C LEU A 120 13.18 3.13 4.26
N ASP A 121 14.20 3.17 5.11
CA ASP A 121 14.79 4.42 5.58
C ASP A 121 15.71 5.04 4.51
N ASP A 122 16.04 6.33 4.70
CA ASP A 122 16.89 7.08 3.75
C ASP A 122 18.29 6.46 3.59
N GLU A 123 18.81 5.78 4.62
CA GLU A 123 20.12 5.16 4.60
C GLU A 123 20.14 3.97 3.61
N LYS A 124 19.11 3.11 3.69
CA LYS A 124 18.96 1.97 2.78
C LYS A 124 18.70 2.39 1.34
N GLU A 125 17.86 3.41 1.15
CA GLU A 125 17.61 3.98 -0.18
C GLU A 125 18.92 4.55 -0.78
N ALA A 126 19.70 5.31 0.00
CA ALA A 126 20.98 5.86 -0.45
C ALA A 126 22.01 4.76 -0.77
N GLU A 127 22.03 3.65 -0.02
CA GLU A 127 22.89 2.49 -0.31
C GLU A 127 22.53 1.85 -1.66
N ILE A 128 21.24 1.68 -1.95
CA ILE A 128 20.77 1.16 -3.24
C ILE A 128 21.12 2.14 -4.38
N GLU A 129 20.90 3.44 -4.18
CA GLU A 129 21.23 4.46 -5.20
C GLU A 129 22.73 4.51 -5.53
N ALA A 130 23.58 4.35 -4.51
CA ALA A 130 25.01 4.28 -4.72
C ALA A 130 25.43 3.09 -5.62
N LEU A 131 24.75 1.96 -5.48
CA LEU A 131 24.95 0.79 -6.35
C LEU A 131 24.40 1.02 -7.78
N LEU A 132 23.26 1.72 -7.90
CA LEU A 132 22.70 2.08 -9.21
C LEU A 132 23.60 3.02 -10.00
N ASP A 133 24.27 3.94 -9.32
CA ASP A 133 25.17 4.93 -9.94
C ASP A 133 26.62 4.40 -10.12
N ALA A 134 26.95 3.25 -9.57
CA ALA A 134 28.27 2.66 -9.72
C ALA A 134 28.58 2.34 -11.19
N SER A 135 29.79 2.63 -11.63
CA SER A 135 30.22 2.38 -13.00
C SER A 135 30.33 0.88 -13.35
N GLU A 136 30.50 0.04 -12.33
CA GLU A 136 30.60 -1.42 -12.46
C GLU A 136 29.76 -2.12 -11.38
N ASP A 137 29.09 -3.18 -11.77
CA ASP A 137 28.39 -4.09 -10.87
C ASP A 137 29.40 -5.11 -10.29
N THR A 138 29.84 -4.87 -9.06
CA THR A 138 30.78 -5.71 -8.33
C THR A 138 30.10 -6.73 -7.39
N LEU A 139 28.77 -6.78 -7.37
CA LEU A 139 28.04 -7.70 -6.50
C LEU A 139 28.31 -9.18 -6.86
N PRO A 140 28.21 -10.09 -5.88
CA PRO A 140 28.36 -11.52 -6.13
C PRO A 140 27.41 -12.02 -7.24
N ARG A 141 27.91 -12.97 -8.03
CA ARG A 141 27.16 -13.68 -9.07
C ARG A 141 27.18 -15.18 -8.75
N PRO A 142 26.32 -15.63 -7.81
CA PRO A 142 26.22 -17.03 -7.52
C PRO A 142 25.79 -17.85 -8.74
N SER A 143 26.12 -19.12 -8.77
CA SER A 143 25.76 -20.06 -9.84
C SER A 143 25.20 -21.35 -9.23
N ALA A 144 24.59 -22.17 -10.07
CA ALA A 144 23.99 -23.44 -9.69
C ALA A 144 23.06 -23.32 -8.48
N GLU A 145 23.32 -24.05 -7.40
CA GLU A 145 22.55 -24.04 -6.16
C GLU A 145 22.55 -22.69 -5.41
N GLY A 146 23.45 -21.79 -5.77
CA GLY A 146 23.50 -20.42 -5.22
C GLY A 146 22.53 -19.45 -5.86
N LEU A 147 21.85 -19.82 -6.96
CA LEU A 147 20.81 -18.99 -7.56
C LEU A 147 19.53 -19.00 -6.74
N GLY A 148 18.82 -17.86 -6.70
CA GLY A 148 17.49 -17.81 -6.12
C GLY A 148 16.48 -18.60 -6.95
N THR A 149 15.34 -18.87 -6.34
CA THR A 149 14.18 -19.55 -6.98
C THR A 149 12.95 -18.66 -6.90
N VAL A 150 11.98 -18.88 -7.79
CA VAL A 150 10.69 -18.21 -7.77
C VAL A 150 9.56 -19.22 -7.57
N VAL A 151 8.59 -18.86 -6.72
CA VAL A 151 7.41 -19.66 -6.41
C VAL A 151 6.18 -18.75 -6.45
N ASP A 152 5.09 -19.20 -7.10
CA ASP A 152 3.80 -18.54 -6.97
C ASP A 152 3.23 -18.81 -5.57
N TYR A 153 2.76 -17.74 -4.89
CA TYR A 153 2.30 -17.83 -3.50
C TYR A 153 0.90 -17.22 -3.32
N PRO A 154 -0.14 -17.82 -3.93
CA PRO A 154 -1.51 -17.31 -3.85
C PRO A 154 -2.10 -17.40 -2.43
N GLU A 155 -1.51 -18.19 -1.56
CA GLU A 155 -1.86 -18.29 -0.13
C GLU A 155 -1.69 -16.95 0.60
N GLY A 156 -0.79 -16.10 0.13
CA GLY A 156 -0.55 -14.77 0.71
C GLY A 156 -1.81 -13.91 0.74
N LEU A 157 -2.53 -13.84 -0.39
CA LEU A 157 -3.78 -13.09 -0.48
C LEU A 157 -4.81 -13.61 0.52
N ARG A 158 -5.02 -14.92 0.59
CA ARG A 158 -5.98 -15.55 1.52
C ARG A 158 -5.64 -15.30 2.99
N LYS A 159 -4.35 -15.29 3.34
CA LYS A 159 -3.90 -14.96 4.71
C LYS A 159 -4.22 -13.51 5.06
N TYR A 160 -4.01 -12.61 4.12
CA TYR A 160 -4.31 -11.20 4.33
C TYR A 160 -5.83 -10.96 4.43
N GLU A 161 -6.64 -11.57 3.56
CA GLU A 161 -8.11 -11.54 3.65
C GLU A 161 -8.61 -12.03 5.01
N ALA A 162 -8.13 -13.19 5.45
CA ALA A 162 -8.50 -13.73 6.76
C ALA A 162 -8.10 -12.81 7.92
N TYR A 163 -6.94 -12.16 7.83
CA TYR A 163 -6.53 -11.15 8.80
C TYR A 163 -7.49 -9.96 8.81
N LEU A 164 -7.84 -9.39 7.65
CA LEU A 164 -8.75 -8.24 7.57
C LEU A 164 -10.14 -8.58 8.12
N VAL A 165 -10.69 -9.75 7.78
CA VAL A 165 -11.96 -10.22 8.35
C VAL A 165 -11.86 -10.33 9.87
N SER A 166 -10.73 -10.82 10.41
CA SER A 166 -10.54 -10.94 11.86
C SER A 166 -10.47 -9.61 12.61
N THR A 167 -10.13 -8.51 11.92
CA THR A 167 -10.11 -7.15 12.49
C THR A 167 -11.45 -6.44 12.41
N GLY A 168 -12.36 -6.94 11.57
CA GLY A 168 -13.67 -6.37 11.36
C GLY A 168 -14.69 -6.78 12.41
N THR A 169 -15.85 -6.13 12.35
CA THR A 169 -17.06 -6.53 13.05
C THR A 169 -18.11 -6.97 12.05
N ALA A 170 -19.06 -7.81 12.48
CA ALA A 170 -20.17 -8.26 11.63
C ALA A 170 -20.95 -7.06 11.06
N LEU A 171 -21.21 -7.09 9.75
CA LEU A 171 -21.94 -6.10 8.99
C LEU A 171 -23.29 -6.66 8.47
N GLU A 172 -23.89 -7.57 9.22
CA GLU A 172 -25.10 -8.30 8.84
C GLU A 172 -26.20 -7.39 8.31
N GLY A 173 -26.53 -7.56 7.02
CA GLY A 173 -27.59 -6.80 6.34
C GLY A 173 -27.22 -5.36 5.99
N MET A 174 -26.05 -4.86 6.36
CA MET A 174 -25.60 -3.52 5.99
C MET A 174 -25.31 -3.47 4.49
N LYS A 175 -25.91 -2.51 3.78
CA LYS A 175 -25.62 -2.27 2.38
C LYS A 175 -24.36 -1.41 2.26
N VAL A 176 -23.35 -1.92 1.56
CA VAL A 176 -22.06 -1.26 1.32
C VAL A 176 -21.80 -1.12 -0.18
N ALA A 177 -21.51 0.09 -0.62
CA ALA A 177 -21.05 0.35 -1.99
C ALA A 177 -19.52 0.40 -2.00
N LEU A 178 -18.89 -0.31 -2.93
CA LEU A 178 -17.43 -0.35 -3.07
C LEU A 178 -17.02 0.20 -4.43
N ASP A 179 -15.94 0.96 -4.44
CA ASP A 179 -15.21 1.33 -5.65
C ASP A 179 -13.77 0.84 -5.51
N THR A 180 -13.42 -0.18 -6.29
CA THR A 180 -12.10 -0.82 -6.23
C THR A 180 -11.10 -0.24 -7.23
N ALA A 181 -11.43 0.90 -7.85
CA ALA A 181 -10.56 1.65 -8.76
C ALA A 181 -10.02 0.84 -9.97
N ASN A 182 -10.63 -0.30 -10.33
CA ASN A 182 -10.01 -1.30 -11.22
C ASN A 182 -8.58 -1.67 -10.80
N GLY A 183 -8.28 -1.52 -9.53
CA GLY A 183 -6.98 -1.70 -8.89
C GLY A 183 -6.88 -3.00 -8.09
N ALA A 184 -5.94 -3.01 -7.16
CA ALA A 184 -5.62 -4.17 -6.33
C ALA A 184 -6.78 -4.65 -5.45
N ALA A 185 -7.64 -3.73 -4.96
CA ALA A 185 -8.83 -4.08 -4.18
C ALA A 185 -9.84 -4.96 -4.95
N SER A 186 -9.81 -4.95 -6.29
CA SER A 186 -10.71 -5.78 -7.11
C SER A 186 -10.56 -7.30 -6.87
N THR A 187 -9.42 -7.72 -6.32
CA THR A 187 -9.15 -9.15 -6.03
C THR A 187 -9.72 -9.62 -4.69
N SER A 188 -10.01 -8.72 -3.75
CA SER A 188 -10.27 -9.11 -2.35
C SER A 188 -11.42 -8.35 -1.68
N ALA A 189 -11.67 -7.07 -2.01
CA ALA A 189 -12.60 -6.24 -1.25
C ALA A 189 -14.00 -6.84 -1.18
N ARG A 190 -14.56 -7.28 -2.31
CA ARG A 190 -15.89 -7.91 -2.35
C ARG A 190 -15.97 -9.11 -1.37
N GLN A 191 -14.95 -9.99 -1.39
CA GLN A 191 -14.95 -11.20 -0.56
C GLN A 191 -14.85 -10.85 0.93
N ILE A 192 -13.98 -9.91 1.30
CA ILE A 192 -13.80 -9.48 2.70
C ILE A 192 -15.12 -8.93 3.28
N PHE A 193 -15.79 -8.02 2.56
CA PHE A 193 -17.06 -7.46 3.03
C PHE A 193 -18.21 -8.48 3.02
N ALA A 194 -18.21 -9.44 2.07
CA ALA A 194 -19.15 -10.56 2.06
C ALA A 194 -18.95 -11.46 3.28
N ASP A 195 -17.73 -11.80 3.63
CA ASP A 195 -17.40 -12.61 4.82
C ASP A 195 -17.79 -11.92 6.13
N LEU A 196 -17.85 -10.58 6.13
CA LEU A 196 -18.38 -9.80 7.24
C LEU A 196 -19.91 -9.70 7.26
N GLY A 197 -20.62 -10.25 6.26
CA GLY A 197 -22.08 -10.28 6.19
C GLY A 197 -22.75 -9.09 5.49
N ALA A 198 -21.97 -8.22 4.82
CA ALA A 198 -22.49 -7.06 4.11
C ALA A 198 -23.21 -7.43 2.81
N GLN A 199 -24.20 -6.61 2.43
CA GLN A 199 -24.82 -6.62 1.10
C GLN A 199 -24.08 -5.63 0.20
N ILE A 200 -23.39 -6.14 -0.84
CA ILE A 200 -22.37 -5.39 -1.56
C ILE A 200 -22.81 -5.02 -2.97
N THR A 201 -22.65 -3.76 -3.34
CA THR A 201 -22.68 -3.27 -4.71
C THR A 201 -21.30 -2.73 -5.05
N VAL A 202 -20.72 -3.09 -6.22
CA VAL A 202 -19.33 -2.73 -6.56
C VAL A 202 -19.25 -2.10 -7.95
N ILE A 203 -18.41 -1.07 -8.07
CA ILE A 203 -17.91 -0.53 -9.33
C ILE A 203 -16.37 -0.62 -9.36
N GLY A 204 -15.77 -0.44 -10.54
CA GLY A 204 -14.32 -0.46 -10.69
C GLY A 204 -13.70 -1.82 -10.40
N GLU A 205 -14.40 -2.95 -10.63
CA GLU A 205 -13.91 -4.30 -10.33
C GLU A 205 -13.55 -5.16 -11.56
N THR A 206 -13.42 -4.53 -12.72
CA THR A 206 -13.10 -5.23 -13.98
C THR A 206 -11.83 -4.68 -14.61
N PRO A 207 -10.65 -4.92 -14.00
CA PRO A 207 -9.40 -4.38 -14.50
C PRO A 207 -9.03 -4.98 -15.86
N ASP A 208 -8.64 -4.14 -16.81
CA ASP A 208 -8.12 -4.53 -18.13
C ASP A 208 -6.62 -4.23 -18.30
N GLY A 209 -5.98 -3.70 -17.26
CA GLY A 209 -4.58 -3.31 -17.24
C GLY A 209 -4.32 -1.85 -17.64
N LEU A 210 -5.32 -1.16 -18.18
CA LEU A 210 -5.22 0.23 -18.66
C LEU A 210 -6.24 1.16 -17.98
N ASN A 211 -7.24 0.62 -17.30
CA ASN A 211 -8.34 1.37 -16.71
C ASN A 211 -8.23 1.60 -15.19
N ILE A 212 -7.07 1.31 -14.58
CA ILE A 212 -6.84 1.59 -13.16
C ILE A 212 -6.99 3.09 -12.87
N ASN A 213 -7.76 3.45 -11.84
CA ASN A 213 -8.08 4.84 -11.43
C ASN A 213 -8.79 5.70 -12.50
N LEU A 214 -9.20 5.12 -13.62
CA LEU A 214 -9.81 5.89 -14.72
C LEU A 214 -11.27 6.21 -14.39
N ASN A 215 -11.54 7.44 -13.95
CA ASN A 215 -12.86 7.96 -13.55
C ASN A 215 -13.51 7.12 -12.41
N VAL A 216 -12.71 6.44 -11.61
CA VAL A 216 -13.12 5.63 -10.46
C VAL A 216 -12.06 5.73 -9.35
N GLY A 217 -12.40 5.26 -8.16
CA GLY A 217 -11.49 5.19 -7.02
C GLY A 217 -11.44 6.47 -6.18
N SER A 218 -10.55 6.51 -5.20
CA SER A 218 -10.50 7.54 -4.15
C SER A 218 -10.24 8.96 -4.67
N THR A 219 -9.67 9.12 -5.86
CA THR A 219 -9.44 10.42 -6.51
C THR A 219 -10.59 10.85 -7.42
N HIS A 220 -11.54 9.99 -7.71
CA HIS A 220 -12.73 10.20 -8.53
C HIS A 220 -13.97 9.59 -7.88
N PRO A 221 -14.42 10.11 -6.72
CA PRO A 221 -15.49 9.50 -5.92
C PRO A 221 -16.89 9.74 -6.48
N GLU A 222 -17.05 10.50 -7.58
CA GLU A 222 -18.35 10.92 -8.11
C GLU A 222 -19.23 9.71 -8.49
N ALA A 223 -18.65 8.69 -9.12
CA ALA A 223 -19.37 7.47 -9.48
C ALA A 223 -19.82 6.68 -8.24
N LEU A 224 -19.01 6.67 -7.19
CA LEU A 224 -19.40 6.05 -5.90
C LEU A 224 -20.49 6.83 -5.20
N GLN A 225 -20.47 8.18 -5.24
CA GLN A 225 -21.54 9.02 -4.66
C GLN A 225 -22.89 8.75 -5.31
N GLU A 226 -22.93 8.57 -6.63
CA GLU A 226 -24.13 8.16 -7.36
C GLU A 226 -24.57 6.74 -6.96
N LEU A 227 -23.63 5.78 -6.96
CA LEU A 227 -23.90 4.40 -6.59
C LEU A 227 -24.49 4.26 -5.19
N VAL A 228 -23.98 5.01 -4.21
CA VAL A 228 -24.49 4.99 -2.82
C VAL A 228 -25.96 5.39 -2.78
N LYS A 229 -26.34 6.46 -3.50
CA LYS A 229 -27.73 6.95 -3.57
C LYS A 229 -28.65 5.96 -4.28
N GLU A 230 -28.21 5.44 -5.44
CA GLU A 230 -29.01 4.50 -6.25
C GLU A 230 -29.25 3.16 -5.53
N SER A 231 -28.20 2.60 -4.91
CA SER A 231 -28.27 1.34 -4.16
C SER A 231 -28.87 1.49 -2.75
N GLN A 232 -29.04 2.72 -2.28
CA GLN A 232 -29.41 3.02 -0.90
C GLN A 232 -28.43 2.37 0.10
N SER A 233 -27.13 2.46 -0.21
CA SER A 233 -26.10 1.96 0.67
C SER A 233 -25.93 2.84 1.89
N ALA A 234 -25.64 2.23 3.04
CA ALA A 234 -25.38 2.95 4.28
C ALA A 234 -24.02 3.68 4.25
N ILE A 235 -23.09 3.18 3.43
CA ILE A 235 -21.75 3.74 3.24
C ILE A 235 -21.21 3.33 1.87
N GLY A 236 -20.42 4.22 1.27
CA GLY A 236 -19.57 3.94 0.13
C GLY A 236 -18.10 3.99 0.53
N LEU A 237 -17.26 3.14 -0.06
CA LEU A 237 -15.83 3.04 0.20
C LEU A 237 -15.06 3.01 -1.13
N ALA A 238 -14.29 4.06 -1.41
CA ALA A 238 -13.44 4.17 -2.59
C ALA A 238 -11.97 3.97 -2.23
N PHE A 239 -11.35 2.98 -2.85
CA PHE A 239 -9.92 2.72 -2.76
C PHE A 239 -9.16 3.43 -3.89
N ASP A 240 -7.85 3.55 -3.78
CA ASP A 240 -7.00 3.87 -4.92
C ASP A 240 -6.40 2.60 -5.53
N GLY A 241 -5.57 2.76 -6.57
CA GLY A 241 -5.11 1.64 -7.40
C GLY A 241 -4.36 0.53 -6.65
N ASP A 242 -3.64 0.82 -5.58
CA ASP A 242 -2.96 -0.16 -4.75
C ASP A 242 -3.52 -0.29 -3.32
N SER A 243 -4.65 0.38 -3.09
CA SER A 243 -5.49 0.20 -1.91
C SER A 243 -4.80 0.53 -0.58
N ASP A 244 -3.92 1.53 -0.59
CA ASP A 244 -3.33 2.10 0.61
C ASP A 244 -4.05 3.39 1.05
N ARG A 245 -5.06 3.86 0.26
CA ARG A 245 -5.94 5.00 0.56
C ARG A 245 -7.40 4.60 0.56
N LEU A 246 -8.18 5.30 1.39
CA LEU A 246 -9.62 5.16 1.47
C LEU A 246 -10.29 6.53 1.56
N ILE A 247 -11.26 6.79 0.69
CA ILE A 247 -12.23 7.87 0.83
C ILE A 247 -13.61 7.23 1.00
N ALA A 248 -14.36 7.67 2.01
CA ALA A 248 -15.71 7.16 2.23
C ALA A 248 -16.77 8.16 1.72
N VAL A 249 -17.98 7.64 1.52
CA VAL A 249 -19.18 8.38 1.14
C VAL A 249 -20.30 7.98 2.09
N ASP A 250 -20.99 8.95 2.68
CA ASP A 250 -22.12 8.69 3.58
C ASP A 250 -23.40 8.31 2.80
N GLU A 251 -24.46 7.96 3.52
CA GLU A 251 -25.76 7.56 2.95
C GLU A 251 -26.45 8.65 2.12
N ASN A 252 -26.03 9.93 2.27
CA ASN A 252 -26.54 11.06 1.49
C ASN A 252 -25.71 11.32 0.22
N GLY A 253 -24.61 10.57 0.04
CA GLY A 253 -23.67 10.77 -1.05
C GLY A 253 -22.64 11.87 -0.78
N GLU A 254 -22.45 12.29 0.48
CA GLU A 254 -21.46 13.30 0.87
C GLU A 254 -20.11 12.64 1.18
N ILE A 255 -19.03 13.30 0.75
CA ILE A 255 -17.66 12.79 0.95
C ILE A 255 -17.27 12.85 2.43
N VAL A 256 -16.75 11.74 2.92
CA VAL A 256 -16.08 11.57 4.21
C VAL A 256 -14.60 11.32 3.93
N ASP A 257 -13.82 12.40 3.92
CA ASP A 257 -12.39 12.38 3.61
C ASP A 257 -11.53 11.83 4.76
N GLY A 258 -10.21 11.72 4.54
CA GLY A 258 -9.29 11.18 5.53
C GLY A 258 -9.29 11.95 6.87
N ASP A 259 -9.48 13.26 6.85
CA ASP A 259 -9.60 14.06 8.09
C ASP A 259 -10.84 13.66 8.90
N LYS A 260 -12.00 13.47 8.23
CA LYS A 260 -13.21 13.03 8.89
C LYS A 260 -13.09 11.59 9.39
N ILE A 261 -12.47 10.69 8.59
CA ILE A 261 -12.23 9.30 8.98
C ILE A 261 -11.33 9.25 10.23
N MET A 262 -10.22 9.99 10.24
CA MET A 262 -9.33 10.09 11.41
C MET A 262 -10.05 10.64 12.63
N TYR A 263 -10.93 11.63 12.46
CA TYR A 263 -11.73 12.17 13.57
C TYR A 263 -12.68 11.11 14.14
N ILE A 264 -13.41 10.38 13.29
CA ILE A 264 -14.37 9.35 13.73
C ILE A 264 -13.64 8.25 14.50
N ILE A 265 -12.55 7.72 13.94
CA ILE A 265 -11.77 6.65 14.56
C ILE A 265 -11.10 7.16 15.84
N GLY A 266 -10.48 8.34 15.78
CA GLY A 266 -9.77 8.92 16.92
C GLY A 266 -10.68 9.24 18.11
N LYS A 267 -11.87 9.80 17.84
CA LYS A 267 -12.87 10.03 18.88
C LYS A 267 -13.33 8.72 19.51
N TYR A 268 -13.66 7.72 18.70
CA TYR A 268 -14.05 6.40 19.20
C TYR A 268 -12.95 5.77 20.08
N LEU A 269 -11.71 5.77 19.62
CA LEU A 269 -10.59 5.23 20.39
C LEU A 269 -10.31 6.01 21.67
N SER A 270 -10.43 7.35 21.64
CA SER A 270 -10.30 8.21 22.82
C SER A 270 -11.36 7.90 23.86
N GLU A 271 -12.64 7.80 23.47
CA GLU A 271 -13.75 7.44 24.36
C GLU A 271 -13.59 6.05 25.01
N LYS A 272 -12.91 5.13 24.31
CA LYS A 272 -12.58 3.78 24.82
C LYS A 272 -11.27 3.75 25.65
N GLY A 273 -10.54 4.85 25.76
CA GLY A 273 -9.23 4.87 26.41
C GLY A 273 -8.16 4.07 25.65
N GLN A 274 -8.35 3.88 24.33
CA GLN A 274 -7.50 3.10 23.45
C GLN A 274 -6.65 3.95 22.50
N LEU A 275 -6.85 5.27 22.46
CA LEU A 275 -6.01 6.18 21.69
C LEU A 275 -4.70 6.44 22.46
N ALA A 276 -3.58 5.94 21.97
CA ALA A 276 -2.30 6.06 22.62
C ALA A 276 -1.93 7.53 22.88
N GLN A 277 -1.64 7.87 24.15
CA GLN A 277 -1.36 9.23 24.61
C GLN A 277 -2.45 10.26 24.20
N ASN A 278 -3.65 9.78 23.89
CA ASN A 278 -4.77 10.59 23.40
C ASN A 278 -4.36 11.49 22.21
N THR A 279 -3.56 10.96 21.26
CA THR A 279 -2.93 11.74 20.18
C THR A 279 -3.18 11.09 18.83
N ILE A 280 -3.53 11.91 17.81
CA ILE A 280 -3.59 11.55 16.39
C ILE A 280 -2.41 12.20 15.66
N VAL A 281 -1.72 11.42 14.84
CA VAL A 281 -0.68 11.95 13.94
C VAL A 281 -1.32 12.34 12.61
N THR A 282 -1.07 13.56 12.16
CA THR A 282 -1.61 14.11 10.91
C THR A 282 -0.55 14.93 10.17
N THR A 283 -0.88 15.46 9.01
CA THR A 283 0.05 16.27 8.22
C THR A 283 -0.37 17.74 8.17
N VAL A 284 0.52 18.60 7.66
CA VAL A 284 0.23 20.02 7.43
C VAL A 284 -0.90 20.27 6.44
N MET A 285 -1.37 19.23 5.72
CA MET A 285 -2.48 19.32 4.77
C MET A 285 -3.86 19.16 5.41
N SER A 286 -3.95 18.69 6.66
CA SER A 286 -5.22 18.56 7.35
C SER A 286 -5.91 19.91 7.52
N ASN A 287 -7.21 19.93 7.32
CA ASN A 287 -7.97 21.17 7.36
C ASN A 287 -8.15 21.73 8.79
N LEU A 288 -8.35 23.04 8.87
CA LEU A 288 -8.53 23.72 10.16
C LEU A 288 -9.76 23.20 10.94
N GLY A 289 -10.79 22.73 10.24
CA GLY A 289 -11.99 22.16 10.86
C GLY A 289 -11.68 20.91 11.67
N PHE A 290 -10.83 20.03 11.13
CA PHE A 290 -10.33 18.84 11.82
C PHE A 290 -9.57 19.21 13.10
N HIS A 291 -8.61 20.13 13.01
CA HIS A 291 -7.85 20.59 14.18
C HIS A 291 -8.76 21.17 15.28
N LYS A 292 -9.74 22.01 14.90
CA LYS A 292 -10.71 22.56 15.86
C LYS A 292 -11.63 21.50 16.46
N ALA A 293 -11.96 20.46 15.71
CA ALA A 293 -12.77 19.35 16.20
C ALA A 293 -11.99 18.56 17.25
N LEU A 294 -10.72 18.23 17.01
CA LEU A 294 -9.86 17.58 18.00
C LEU A 294 -9.68 18.40 19.27
N ASP A 295 -9.46 19.72 19.14
CA ASP A 295 -9.32 20.63 20.29
C ASP A 295 -10.60 20.62 21.18
N ARG A 296 -11.80 20.53 20.58
CA ARG A 296 -13.09 20.42 21.31
C ARG A 296 -13.23 19.12 22.07
N GLU A 297 -12.73 18.02 21.51
CA GLU A 297 -12.79 16.70 22.16
C GLU A 297 -11.61 16.49 23.14
N GLY A 298 -10.68 17.43 23.25
CA GLY A 298 -9.48 17.29 24.08
C GLY A 298 -8.49 16.26 23.56
N ILE A 299 -8.54 15.97 22.26
CA ILE A 299 -7.61 15.05 21.59
C ILE A 299 -6.40 15.82 21.09
N ASN A 300 -5.21 15.34 21.44
CA ASN A 300 -3.95 15.93 20.99
C ASN A 300 -3.66 15.57 19.51
N LYS A 301 -2.79 16.38 18.90
CA LYS A 301 -2.32 16.18 17.52
C LYS A 301 -0.81 16.32 17.42
N ALA A 302 -0.19 15.42 16.67
CA ALA A 302 1.18 15.55 16.19
C ALA A 302 1.12 15.83 14.68
N VAL A 303 1.78 16.92 14.23
CA VAL A 303 1.69 17.36 12.82
C VAL A 303 3.02 17.15 12.14
N THR A 304 3.02 16.41 11.03
CA THR A 304 4.21 16.09 10.23
C THR A 304 4.18 16.80 8.86
N ALA A 305 5.26 16.65 8.10
CA ALA A 305 5.26 16.93 6.66
C ALA A 305 4.29 15.99 5.91
N VAL A 306 3.95 16.33 4.67
CA VAL A 306 3.11 15.51 3.80
C VAL A 306 3.82 14.23 3.41
N GLY A 307 3.14 13.10 3.52
CA GLY A 307 3.59 11.77 3.17
C GLY A 307 3.37 10.77 4.31
N ASP A 308 2.72 9.66 3.99
CA ASP A 308 2.42 8.57 4.93
C ASP A 308 3.67 8.07 5.67
N ARG A 309 4.83 8.07 5.00
CA ARG A 309 6.12 7.73 5.61
C ARG A 309 6.41 8.58 6.86
N TYR A 310 6.25 9.90 6.79
CA TYR A 310 6.51 10.80 7.93
C TYR A 310 5.50 10.60 9.06
N VAL A 311 4.24 10.30 8.70
CA VAL A 311 3.20 9.95 9.68
C VAL A 311 3.59 8.68 10.43
N VAL A 312 3.98 7.63 9.71
CA VAL A 312 4.39 6.33 10.29
C VAL A 312 5.66 6.48 11.14
N GLU A 313 6.66 7.25 10.67
CA GLU A 313 7.88 7.53 11.44
C GLU A 313 7.57 8.19 12.78
N GLU A 314 6.70 9.20 12.80
CA GLU A 314 6.29 9.87 14.03
C GLU A 314 5.48 8.94 14.94
N MET A 315 4.57 8.12 14.38
CA MET A 315 3.83 7.12 15.15
C MET A 315 4.77 6.13 15.84
N ARG A 316 5.78 5.62 15.13
CA ARG A 316 6.77 4.67 15.69
C ARG A 316 7.64 5.31 16.77
N LYS A 317 8.16 6.51 16.49
CA LYS A 317 9.05 7.25 17.39
C LYS A 317 8.37 7.59 18.71
N SER A 318 7.13 8.02 18.66
CA SER A 318 6.39 8.52 19.80
C SER A 318 5.42 7.50 20.42
N GLY A 319 5.25 6.33 19.80
CA GLY A 319 4.37 5.26 20.28
C GLY A 319 2.88 5.58 20.09
N TYR A 320 2.53 6.36 19.07
CA TYR A 320 1.14 6.62 18.70
C TYR A 320 0.56 5.48 17.86
N ASN A 321 -0.75 5.25 17.95
CA ASN A 321 -1.42 4.14 17.27
C ASN A 321 -2.48 4.56 16.24
N LEU A 322 -2.66 5.85 16.02
CA LEU A 322 -3.51 6.38 14.96
C LEU A 322 -2.83 7.55 14.28
N GLY A 323 -2.78 7.51 12.96
CA GLY A 323 -2.32 8.60 12.13
C GLY A 323 -2.82 8.42 10.70
N GLY A 324 -2.76 9.49 9.92
CA GLY A 324 -3.18 9.48 8.53
C GLY A 324 -3.09 10.84 7.86
N GLU A 325 -3.67 10.89 6.66
CA GLU A 325 -3.70 12.07 5.82
C GLU A 325 -5.12 12.35 5.31
N GLN A 326 -5.40 13.60 4.98
CA GLN A 326 -6.66 14.01 4.37
C GLN A 326 -6.94 13.27 3.04
N SER A 327 -5.89 12.86 2.33
CA SER A 327 -5.95 12.08 1.08
C SER A 327 -6.47 10.64 1.25
N GLY A 328 -6.61 10.14 2.49
CA GLY A 328 -7.16 8.81 2.78
C GLY A 328 -6.16 7.76 3.26
N HIS A 329 -4.86 8.10 3.30
CA HIS A 329 -3.88 7.24 3.98
C HIS A 329 -4.20 7.11 5.46
#